data_e26a9b4e9b5a2c4e6680c2ee664dbb2a
#
_entry.id   e26a9b4e9b5a2c4e6680c2ee664dbb2a
#
_cell.length_a   1.000
_cell.length_b   1.000
_cell.length_c   1.000
_cell.angle_alpha   90.00
_cell.angle_beta   90.00
_cell.angle_gamma   90.00
#
_symmetry.space_group_name_H-M   'P 1'
#
loop_
_entity.id
_entity.type
_entity.pdbx_description
1 polymer ?
#
loop_
_entity_poly.entity_id
_entity_poly.type
_entity_poly.pdbx_seq_one_letter_code
_entity_poly.pdbx_strand_id
1 'polypeptide(L)'
;MEKDMKKKKVVANIITIVICLVIIALGYVAYKYFTNTNDLKNQNEPEQVEEKISTEPLYTDENYPKVDGSTATAPLAEAFEANFKGKKIDEVNVEHSKTHKAYEKLINKELDLILVTSPSEDEEKLAKKANVELEVTKVVNEGFVFFLNKNNPVNSLTVEQIQKIYSGEITNWKEVDGNDEEIIAYQWPKNSGS
;
A
#
# COMPACT_ATOMS: atom_id res chain seq x y z
N MET A 1 72.56 10.32 -21.62
CA MET A 1 71.35 9.67 -22.18
C MET A 1 70.78 8.60 -21.25
N GLU A 2 71.58 7.65 -20.76
CA GLU A 2 71.09 6.57 -19.86
C GLU A 2 70.57 7.05 -18.47
N LYS A 3 71.29 8.04 -17.86
CA LYS A 3 70.89 8.63 -16.54
C LYS A 3 69.52 9.36 -16.63
N ASP A 4 69.22 9.96 -17.79
CA ASP A 4 67.92 10.67 -17.98
C ASP A 4 66.74 9.73 -18.19
N MET A 5 67.00 8.59 -18.87
CA MET A 5 65.98 7.55 -18.99
C MET A 5 65.66 6.86 -17.68
N LYS A 6 66.67 6.63 -16.81
CA LYS A 6 66.45 6.10 -15.43
C LYS A 6 65.64 7.07 -14.60
N LYS A 7 65.94 8.38 -14.63
CA LYS A 7 65.15 9.40 -13.93
C LYS A 7 63.69 9.45 -14.41
N LYS A 8 63.44 9.40 -15.74
CA LYS A 8 62.08 9.38 -16.30
C LYS A 8 61.30 8.14 -15.89
N LYS A 9 61.92 6.93 -15.81
CA LYS A 9 61.29 5.72 -15.32
C LYS A 9 60.91 5.81 -13.85
N VAL A 10 61.80 6.36 -13.01
CA VAL A 10 61.54 6.54 -11.55
C VAL A 10 60.38 7.52 -11.36
N VAL A 11 60.34 8.64 -12.08
CA VAL A 11 59.25 9.63 -11.99
C VAL A 11 57.95 9.00 -12.48
N ALA A 12 57.95 8.24 -13.58
CA ALA A 12 56.76 7.54 -14.07
C ALA A 12 56.21 6.55 -13.04
N ASN A 13 57.08 5.77 -12.38
CA ASN A 13 56.65 4.84 -11.35
C ASN A 13 56.07 5.55 -10.12
N ILE A 14 56.64 6.68 -9.70
CA ILE A 14 56.13 7.50 -8.60
C ILE A 14 54.71 8.03 -8.96
N ILE A 15 54.57 8.55 -10.17
CA ILE A 15 53.24 9.04 -10.66
C ILE A 15 52.23 7.90 -10.62
N THR A 16 52.58 6.72 -11.11
CA THR A 16 51.67 5.55 -11.08
C THR A 16 51.26 5.17 -9.67
N ILE A 17 52.22 5.15 -8.72
CA ILE A 17 51.93 4.86 -7.31
C ILE A 17 50.99 5.91 -6.72
N VAL A 18 51.20 7.19 -7.01
CA VAL A 18 50.33 8.28 -6.54
C VAL A 18 48.91 8.14 -7.11
N ILE A 19 48.78 7.82 -8.38
CA ILE A 19 47.46 7.59 -9.02
C ILE A 19 46.76 6.40 -8.35
N CYS A 20 47.44 5.30 -8.11
CA CYS A 20 46.86 4.14 -7.41
C CYS A 20 46.40 4.51 -5.99
N LEU A 21 47.16 5.28 -5.25
CA LEU A 21 46.79 5.73 -3.89
C LEU A 21 45.55 6.65 -3.93
N VAL A 22 45.44 7.53 -4.94
CA VAL A 22 44.26 8.39 -5.11
C VAL A 22 43.02 7.56 -5.45
N ILE A 23 43.13 6.55 -6.32
CA ILE A 23 42.02 5.65 -6.64
C ILE A 23 41.55 4.87 -5.40
N ILE A 24 42.50 4.36 -4.60
CA ILE A 24 42.18 3.65 -3.36
C ILE A 24 41.50 4.59 -2.36
N ALA A 25 41.96 5.82 -2.21
CA ALA A 25 41.34 6.82 -1.33
C ALA A 25 39.94 7.20 -1.78
N LEU A 26 39.73 7.41 -3.09
CA LEU A 26 38.40 7.68 -3.65
C LEU A 26 37.46 6.48 -3.49
N GLY A 27 37.95 5.26 -3.69
CA GLY A 27 37.20 4.03 -3.45
C GLY A 27 36.77 3.88 -1.98
N TYR A 28 37.67 4.23 -1.05
CA TYR A 28 37.35 4.21 0.38
C TYR A 28 36.31 5.27 0.77
N VAL A 29 36.40 6.47 0.22
CA VAL A 29 35.42 7.53 0.45
C VAL A 29 34.04 7.13 -0.13
N ALA A 30 34.00 6.57 -1.33
CA ALA A 30 32.79 6.06 -1.94
C ALA A 30 32.16 4.90 -1.13
N TYR A 31 32.99 3.97 -0.66
CA TYR A 31 32.58 2.88 0.22
C TYR A 31 31.97 3.41 1.53
N LYS A 32 32.64 4.37 2.19
CA LYS A 32 32.14 4.98 3.42
C LYS A 32 30.84 5.76 3.21
N TYR A 33 30.70 6.45 2.06
CA TYR A 33 29.47 7.14 1.72
C TYR A 33 28.32 6.16 1.49
N PHE A 34 28.57 5.06 0.80
CA PHE A 34 27.59 4.01 0.53
C PHE A 34 27.15 3.27 1.80
N THR A 35 28.08 2.93 2.71
CA THR A 35 27.75 2.30 3.99
C THR A 35 26.98 3.26 4.90
N ASN A 36 27.38 4.53 4.97
CA ASN A 36 26.68 5.53 5.79
C ASN A 36 25.26 5.84 5.29
N THR A 37 25.01 5.76 3.97
CA THR A 37 23.65 5.90 3.42
C THR A 37 22.77 4.67 3.69
N ASN A 38 23.34 3.49 3.82
CA ASN A 38 22.62 2.29 4.22
C ASN A 38 22.26 2.31 5.72
N ASP A 39 23.14 2.83 6.57
CA ASP A 39 22.87 3.02 8.00
C ASP A 39 21.76 4.07 8.24
N LEU A 40 21.70 5.12 7.40
CA LEU A 40 20.61 6.12 7.46
C LEU A 40 19.27 5.59 6.93
N LYS A 41 19.27 4.62 6.02
CA LYS A 41 18.04 3.94 5.58
C LYS A 41 17.50 3.01 6.66
N ASN A 42 18.37 2.31 7.39
CA ASN A 42 17.96 1.44 8.49
C ASN A 42 17.47 2.22 9.73
N GLN A 43 17.83 3.50 9.88
CA GLN A 43 17.32 4.33 10.98
C GLN A 43 15.92 4.92 10.72
N ASN A 44 15.39 4.84 9.48
CA ASN A 44 14.06 5.31 9.12
C ASN A 44 13.05 4.17 8.89
N GLU A 45 13.43 2.91 9.06
CA GLU A 45 12.43 1.87 9.31
C GLU A 45 11.84 2.12 10.70
N PRO A 46 10.50 2.26 10.82
CA PRO A 46 9.89 2.31 12.14
C PRO A 46 10.36 1.06 12.87
N GLU A 47 10.97 1.28 14.04
CA GLU A 47 11.30 0.22 14.99
C GLU A 47 10.08 -0.70 15.05
N GLN A 48 10.20 -1.89 14.45
CA GLN A 48 9.20 -2.92 14.65
C GLN A 48 9.28 -3.21 16.13
N VAL A 49 8.36 -2.60 16.88
CA VAL A 49 8.05 -3.05 18.21
C VAL A 49 7.64 -4.51 18.01
N GLU A 50 8.59 -5.43 18.23
CA GLU A 50 8.26 -6.82 18.48
C GLU A 50 7.48 -6.84 19.79
N GLU A 51 6.23 -6.40 19.70
CA GLU A 51 5.25 -6.71 20.71
C GLU A 51 5.25 -8.24 20.77
N LYS A 52 5.67 -8.78 21.90
CA LYS A 52 5.70 -10.21 22.17
C LYS A 52 4.26 -10.70 22.03
N ILE A 53 3.88 -11.00 20.78
CA ILE A 53 2.57 -11.59 20.48
C ILE A 53 2.51 -12.84 21.35
N SER A 54 1.52 -12.86 22.21
CA SER A 54 1.22 -14.04 23.03
C SER A 54 1.26 -15.26 22.11
N THR A 55 2.08 -16.25 22.42
CA THR A 55 2.21 -17.46 21.62
C THR A 55 1.00 -18.38 21.77
N GLU A 56 0.07 -18.03 22.65
CA GLU A 56 -1.18 -18.77 22.82
C GLU A 56 -2.29 -18.12 21.99
N PRO A 57 -3.08 -18.92 21.28
CA PRO A 57 -4.23 -18.44 20.53
C PRO A 57 -5.22 -17.71 21.45
N LEU A 58 -5.68 -16.53 21.05
CA LEU A 58 -6.72 -15.77 21.78
C LEU A 58 -8.11 -16.38 21.58
N TYR A 59 -8.30 -17.08 20.47
CA TYR A 59 -9.57 -17.67 20.06
C TYR A 59 -9.36 -19.10 19.53
N THR A 60 -10.42 -19.88 19.64
CA THR A 60 -10.57 -21.19 18.99
C THR A 60 -11.55 -21.08 17.81
N ASP A 61 -11.71 -22.11 17.01
CA ASP A 61 -12.72 -22.13 15.95
C ASP A 61 -14.16 -22.00 16.47
N GLU A 62 -14.40 -22.40 17.73
CA GLU A 62 -15.73 -22.39 18.33
C GLU A 62 -16.14 -21.02 18.87
N ASN A 63 -15.17 -20.20 19.33
CA ASN A 63 -15.44 -18.91 19.97
C ASN A 63 -14.98 -17.70 19.16
N TYR A 64 -14.41 -17.91 17.97
CA TYR A 64 -14.09 -16.81 17.07
C TYR A 64 -15.37 -16.17 16.52
N PRO A 65 -15.48 -14.83 16.48
CA PRO A 65 -16.66 -14.17 15.95
C PRO A 65 -16.91 -14.54 14.47
N LYS A 66 -18.17 -14.55 14.07
CA LYS A 66 -18.55 -14.71 12.66
C LYS A 66 -18.21 -13.43 11.91
N VAL A 67 -17.20 -13.49 11.08
CA VAL A 67 -16.66 -12.35 10.34
C VAL A 67 -16.97 -12.48 8.86
N ASP A 68 -17.32 -11.37 8.23
CA ASP A 68 -17.45 -11.22 6.79
C ASP A 68 -16.83 -9.88 6.36
N GLY A 69 -16.72 -9.62 5.08
CA GLY A 69 -16.15 -8.37 4.63
C GLY A 69 -16.25 -8.10 3.13
N SER A 70 -15.54 -7.07 2.72
CA SER A 70 -15.35 -6.77 1.30
C SER A 70 -14.18 -7.58 0.73
N THR A 71 -14.14 -7.73 -0.58
CA THR A 71 -12.99 -8.35 -1.26
C THR A 71 -11.69 -7.56 -1.06
N ALA A 72 -11.77 -6.25 -0.83
CA ALA A 72 -10.61 -5.40 -0.56
C ALA A 72 -10.01 -5.68 0.82
N THR A 73 -10.84 -6.03 1.82
CA THR A 73 -10.41 -6.31 3.19
C THR A 73 -10.13 -7.80 3.44
N ALA A 74 -10.32 -8.66 2.45
CA ALA A 74 -10.10 -10.09 2.57
C ALA A 74 -8.73 -10.47 3.16
N PRO A 75 -7.60 -9.97 2.64
CA PRO A 75 -6.29 -10.34 3.18
C PRO A 75 -6.10 -9.90 4.64
N LEU A 76 -6.74 -8.78 5.04
CA LEU A 76 -6.68 -8.28 6.42
C LEU A 76 -7.49 -9.18 7.37
N ALA A 77 -8.69 -9.56 6.94
CA ALA A 77 -9.57 -10.45 7.72
C ALA A 77 -8.93 -11.83 7.95
N GLU A 78 -8.34 -12.39 6.88
CA GLU A 78 -7.60 -13.66 6.95
C GLU A 78 -6.39 -13.58 7.87
N ALA A 79 -5.63 -12.48 7.80
CA ALA A 79 -4.49 -12.25 8.68
C ALA A 79 -4.90 -12.12 10.15
N PHE A 80 -6.00 -11.44 10.44
CA PHE A 80 -6.55 -11.37 11.81
C PHE A 80 -6.99 -12.73 12.32
N GLU A 81 -7.79 -13.46 11.55
CA GLU A 81 -8.25 -14.78 11.96
C GLU A 81 -7.09 -15.73 12.20
N ALA A 82 -6.13 -15.78 11.28
CA ALA A 82 -4.94 -16.62 11.40
C ALA A 82 -4.14 -16.28 12.67
N ASN A 83 -3.89 -14.99 12.91
CA ASN A 83 -3.13 -14.54 14.09
C ASN A 83 -3.87 -14.85 15.39
N PHE A 84 -5.15 -14.53 15.48
CA PHE A 84 -5.94 -14.72 16.70
C PHE A 84 -6.18 -16.19 17.04
N LYS A 85 -6.23 -17.06 16.03
CA LYS A 85 -6.37 -18.51 16.20
C LYS A 85 -5.04 -19.26 16.28
N GLY A 86 -3.89 -18.56 16.13
CA GLY A 86 -2.56 -19.20 16.05
C GLY A 86 -2.41 -20.13 14.86
N LYS A 87 -3.08 -19.86 13.74
CA LYS A 87 -3.07 -20.62 12.50
C LYS A 87 -2.21 -19.93 11.43
N LYS A 88 -1.91 -20.64 10.35
CA LYS A 88 -1.35 -20.03 9.15
C LYS A 88 -2.46 -19.45 8.29
N ILE A 89 -2.14 -18.45 7.46
CA ILE A 89 -3.12 -17.78 6.57
C ILE A 89 -3.77 -18.76 5.60
N ASP A 90 -3.04 -19.77 5.11
CA ASP A 90 -3.55 -20.80 4.22
C ASP A 90 -4.46 -21.85 4.89
N GLU A 91 -4.57 -21.79 6.23
CA GLU A 91 -5.45 -22.66 7.05
C GLU A 91 -6.77 -21.98 7.42
N VAL A 92 -6.94 -20.70 7.09
CA VAL A 92 -8.16 -19.95 7.36
C VAL A 92 -8.88 -19.57 6.07
N ASN A 93 -10.17 -19.38 6.16
CA ASN A 93 -11.02 -18.97 5.04
C ASN A 93 -12.16 -18.09 5.53
N VAL A 94 -12.01 -16.79 5.35
CA VAL A 94 -13.02 -15.80 5.73
C VAL A 94 -13.99 -15.58 4.57
N GLU A 95 -15.28 -15.52 4.87
CA GLU A 95 -16.28 -15.20 3.87
C GLU A 95 -16.20 -13.72 3.44
N HIS A 96 -16.33 -13.47 2.14
CA HIS A 96 -16.25 -12.13 1.56
C HIS A 96 -17.45 -11.88 0.65
N SER A 97 -18.59 -11.59 1.27
CA SER A 97 -19.85 -11.42 0.54
C SER A 97 -20.02 -10.03 -0.10
N LYS A 98 -18.99 -9.18 -0.07
CA LYS A 98 -18.96 -7.78 -0.49
C LYS A 98 -19.61 -6.84 0.52
N THR A 99 -19.27 -5.54 0.44
CA THR A 99 -19.62 -4.52 1.42
C THR A 99 -21.12 -4.48 1.76
N HIS A 100 -21.97 -4.26 0.78
CA HIS A 100 -23.40 -4.13 1.01
C HIS A 100 -24.02 -5.40 1.62
N LYS A 101 -23.64 -6.56 1.10
CA LYS A 101 -24.13 -7.85 1.59
C LYS A 101 -23.68 -8.16 3.01
N ALA A 102 -22.44 -7.80 3.35
CA ALA A 102 -21.92 -7.94 4.71
C ALA A 102 -22.71 -7.06 5.71
N TYR A 103 -23.05 -5.82 5.33
CA TYR A 103 -23.94 -4.98 6.14
C TYR A 103 -25.34 -5.58 6.32
N GLU A 104 -25.95 -6.10 5.25
CA GLU A 104 -27.25 -6.79 5.37
C GLU A 104 -27.19 -7.93 6.37
N LYS A 105 -26.18 -8.80 6.29
CA LYS A 105 -26.00 -9.93 7.20
C LYS A 105 -25.77 -9.48 8.64
N LEU A 106 -24.95 -8.44 8.86
CA LEU A 106 -24.69 -7.89 10.18
C LEU A 106 -25.98 -7.32 10.80
N ILE A 107 -26.73 -6.51 10.04
CA ILE A 107 -28.01 -5.93 10.47
C ILE A 107 -29.03 -7.02 10.80
N ASN A 108 -29.02 -8.12 10.06
CA ASN A 108 -29.86 -9.30 10.30
C ASN A 108 -29.38 -10.18 11.46
N LYS A 109 -28.25 -9.84 12.12
CA LYS A 109 -27.61 -10.60 13.22
C LYS A 109 -27.15 -12.00 12.80
N GLU A 110 -26.78 -12.15 11.54
CA GLU A 110 -26.15 -13.36 11.02
C GLU A 110 -24.66 -13.39 11.27
N LEU A 111 -24.05 -12.21 11.51
CA LEU A 111 -22.63 -11.96 11.75
C LEU A 111 -22.44 -11.16 13.04
N ASP A 112 -21.25 -11.28 13.61
CA ASP A 112 -20.84 -10.54 14.82
C ASP A 112 -20.00 -9.31 14.44
N LEU A 113 -19.23 -9.37 13.33
CA LEU A 113 -18.31 -8.34 12.89
C LEU A 113 -18.20 -8.34 11.36
N ILE A 114 -18.00 -7.15 10.80
CA ILE A 114 -17.64 -7.02 9.38
C ILE A 114 -16.43 -6.11 9.19
N LEU A 115 -15.54 -6.45 8.25
CA LEU A 115 -14.40 -5.63 7.83
C LEU A 115 -14.70 -5.04 6.46
N VAL A 116 -15.12 -3.79 6.45
CA VAL A 116 -15.61 -3.08 5.26
C VAL A 116 -15.27 -1.60 5.34
N THR A 117 -15.55 -0.85 4.28
CA THR A 117 -15.58 0.62 4.32
C THR A 117 -16.72 1.12 5.20
N SER A 118 -16.65 2.36 5.67
CA SER A 118 -17.73 2.99 6.45
C SER A 118 -19.09 2.84 5.73
N PRO A 119 -20.20 2.76 6.50
CA PRO A 119 -21.52 2.61 5.91
C PRO A 119 -21.86 3.80 5.01
N SER A 120 -22.49 3.53 3.89
CA SER A 120 -23.12 4.54 3.05
C SER A 120 -24.48 4.94 3.61
N GLU A 121 -25.09 5.99 3.05
CA GLU A 121 -26.45 6.37 3.44
C GLU A 121 -27.48 5.22 3.28
N ASP A 122 -27.25 4.30 2.34
CA ASP A 122 -28.16 3.18 2.10
C ASP A 122 -28.05 2.14 3.24
N GLU A 123 -26.83 1.81 3.70
CA GLU A 123 -26.60 0.93 4.84
C GLU A 123 -27.09 1.57 6.15
N GLU A 124 -26.86 2.88 6.35
CA GLU A 124 -27.39 3.59 7.51
C GLU A 124 -28.93 3.57 7.57
N LYS A 125 -29.59 3.76 6.41
CA LYS A 125 -31.05 3.65 6.32
C LYS A 125 -31.57 2.24 6.62
N LEU A 126 -30.85 1.21 6.14
CA LEU A 126 -31.16 -0.19 6.45
C LEU A 126 -31.06 -0.48 7.96
N ALA A 127 -29.94 -0.08 8.58
CA ALA A 127 -29.74 -0.26 10.03
C ALA A 127 -30.82 0.46 10.84
N LYS A 128 -31.13 1.72 10.49
CA LYS A 128 -32.18 2.50 11.14
C LYS A 128 -33.57 1.85 10.98
N LYS A 129 -33.90 1.33 9.81
CA LYS A 129 -35.16 0.62 9.56
C LYS A 129 -35.28 -0.66 10.39
N ALA A 130 -34.17 -1.36 10.60
CA ALA A 130 -34.08 -2.55 11.43
C ALA A 130 -33.96 -2.25 12.93
N ASN A 131 -33.88 -0.97 13.33
CA ASN A 131 -33.61 -0.52 14.69
C ASN A 131 -32.32 -1.12 15.27
N VAL A 132 -31.26 -1.17 14.43
CA VAL A 132 -29.92 -1.61 14.78
C VAL A 132 -29.00 -0.41 14.79
N GLU A 133 -28.24 -0.26 15.86
CA GLU A 133 -27.14 0.71 15.96
C GLU A 133 -25.84 0.06 15.48
N LEU A 134 -25.15 0.71 14.55
CA LEU A 134 -23.87 0.24 14.03
C LEU A 134 -22.75 0.92 14.82
N GLU A 135 -21.91 0.12 15.46
CA GLU A 135 -20.65 0.61 16.02
C GLU A 135 -19.56 0.55 14.95
N VAL A 136 -18.93 1.68 14.67
CA VAL A 136 -17.89 1.79 13.63
C VAL A 136 -16.55 2.13 14.25
N THR A 137 -15.62 1.18 14.19
CA THR A 137 -14.25 1.36 14.66
C THR A 137 -13.28 1.40 13.48
N LYS A 138 -12.49 2.47 13.39
CA LYS A 138 -11.47 2.60 12.35
C LYS A 138 -10.28 1.71 12.67
N VAL A 139 -9.99 0.78 11.78
CA VAL A 139 -8.87 -0.19 11.93
C VAL A 139 -7.67 0.22 11.07
N VAL A 140 -7.91 0.58 9.80
CA VAL A 140 -6.86 0.95 8.84
C VAL A 140 -7.28 2.15 7.98
N ASN A 141 -6.30 2.76 7.31
CA ASN A 141 -6.56 3.68 6.21
C ASN A 141 -6.33 2.94 4.89
N GLU A 142 -7.29 3.03 3.99
CA GLU A 142 -7.16 2.53 2.63
C GLU A 142 -6.76 3.66 1.68
N GLY A 143 -5.87 3.37 0.72
CA GLY A 143 -5.51 4.28 -0.34
C GLY A 143 -6.38 4.03 -1.57
N PHE A 144 -7.16 5.05 -1.98
CA PHE A 144 -7.88 5.01 -3.24
C PHE A 144 -7.06 5.67 -4.33
N VAL A 145 -6.89 4.99 -5.48
CA VAL A 145 -6.07 5.47 -6.59
C VAL A 145 -6.80 5.31 -7.91
N PHE A 146 -6.55 6.24 -8.84
CA PHE A 146 -7.01 6.16 -10.21
C PHE A 146 -5.91 5.60 -11.10
N PHE A 147 -6.25 4.68 -11.98
CA PHE A 147 -5.34 4.15 -13.00
C PHE A 147 -5.63 4.78 -14.35
N LEU A 148 -4.61 5.30 -15.00
CA LEU A 148 -4.65 5.82 -16.35
C LEU A 148 -3.72 5.00 -17.25
N ASN A 149 -3.97 5.06 -18.57
CA ASN A 149 -3.02 4.51 -19.52
C ASN A 149 -1.67 5.22 -19.36
N LYS A 150 -0.57 4.46 -19.38
CA LYS A 150 0.80 5.00 -19.22
C LYS A 150 1.19 6.07 -20.24
N ASN A 151 0.51 6.12 -21.39
CA ASN A 151 0.74 7.11 -22.46
C ASN A 151 -0.13 8.36 -22.27
N ASN A 152 -1.03 8.39 -21.29
CA ASN A 152 -1.81 9.59 -20.97
C ASN A 152 -0.92 10.61 -20.26
N PRO A 153 -0.80 11.84 -20.77
CA PRO A 153 0.07 12.86 -20.18
C PRO A 153 -0.49 13.47 -18.89
N VAL A 154 -1.75 13.23 -18.57
CA VAL A 154 -2.38 13.75 -17.34
C VAL A 154 -1.78 13.09 -16.12
N ASN A 155 -1.15 13.89 -15.24
CA ASN A 155 -0.48 13.40 -14.04
C ASN A 155 -1.27 13.67 -12.75
N SER A 156 -2.22 14.60 -12.80
CA SER A 156 -3.06 14.96 -11.66
C SER A 156 -4.41 15.49 -12.13
N LEU A 157 -5.43 15.27 -11.31
CA LEU A 157 -6.77 15.82 -11.51
C LEU A 157 -7.24 16.41 -10.18
N THR A 158 -7.97 17.51 -10.23
CA THR A 158 -8.67 18.03 -9.06
C THR A 158 -9.90 17.17 -8.76
N VAL A 159 -10.39 17.20 -7.52
CA VAL A 159 -11.63 16.51 -7.14
C VAL A 159 -12.80 16.96 -8.01
N GLU A 160 -12.88 18.26 -8.32
CA GLU A 160 -13.92 18.80 -9.20
C GLU A 160 -13.84 18.24 -10.63
N GLN A 161 -12.63 18.13 -11.20
CA GLN A 161 -12.43 17.51 -12.52
C GLN A 161 -12.86 16.03 -12.51
N ILE A 162 -12.49 15.29 -11.48
CA ILE A 162 -12.91 13.89 -11.31
C ILE A 162 -14.43 13.80 -11.25
N GLN A 163 -15.09 14.65 -10.45
CA GLN A 163 -16.55 14.67 -10.37
C GLN A 163 -17.20 14.97 -11.72
N LYS A 164 -16.67 15.93 -12.48
CA LYS A 164 -17.17 16.28 -13.81
C LYS A 164 -16.96 15.17 -14.84
N ILE A 165 -15.86 14.42 -14.73
CA ILE A 165 -15.62 13.23 -15.58
C ILE A 165 -16.68 12.16 -15.30
N TYR A 166 -16.92 11.83 -14.03
CA TYR A 166 -17.88 10.79 -13.66
C TYR A 166 -19.35 11.24 -13.80
N SER A 167 -19.64 12.53 -13.82
CA SER A 167 -20.96 13.08 -14.18
C SER A 167 -21.21 13.17 -15.69
N GLY A 168 -20.16 13.00 -16.51
CA GLY A 168 -20.22 13.12 -17.96
C GLY A 168 -20.18 14.57 -18.48
N GLU A 169 -19.81 15.54 -17.64
CA GLU A 169 -19.62 16.94 -18.05
C GLU A 169 -18.29 17.13 -18.78
N ILE A 170 -17.25 16.39 -18.38
CA ILE A 170 -15.96 16.30 -19.05
C ILE A 170 -15.87 14.93 -19.70
N THR A 171 -15.77 14.90 -21.02
CA THR A 171 -15.78 13.65 -21.80
C THR A 171 -14.53 13.44 -22.65
N ASN A 172 -13.65 14.44 -22.71
CA ASN A 172 -12.44 14.39 -23.50
C ASN A 172 -11.23 14.80 -22.65
N TRP A 173 -10.13 14.05 -22.76
CA TRP A 173 -8.91 14.32 -21.98
C TRP A 173 -8.31 15.69 -22.24
N LYS A 174 -8.51 16.30 -23.43
CA LYS A 174 -8.04 17.67 -23.73
C LYS A 174 -8.64 18.74 -22.81
N GLU A 175 -9.79 18.47 -22.20
CA GLU A 175 -10.43 19.40 -21.25
C GLU A 175 -9.71 19.45 -19.89
N VAL A 176 -8.79 18.52 -19.67
CA VAL A 176 -7.97 18.39 -18.45
C VAL A 176 -6.47 18.24 -18.78
N ASP A 177 -6.03 18.96 -19.81
CA ASP A 177 -4.62 19.02 -20.28
C ASP A 177 -4.08 17.69 -20.81
N GLY A 178 -4.93 16.78 -21.25
CA GLY A 178 -4.59 15.52 -21.89
C GLY A 178 -4.62 15.57 -23.42
N ASN A 179 -4.52 14.41 -24.04
CA ASN A 179 -4.64 14.25 -25.49
C ASN A 179 -6.09 14.50 -25.96
N ASP A 180 -6.27 14.79 -27.26
CA ASP A 180 -7.62 14.88 -27.85
C ASP A 180 -8.17 13.46 -28.06
N GLU A 181 -8.60 12.83 -26.96
CA GLU A 181 -9.10 11.47 -26.90
C GLU A 181 -10.30 11.42 -25.93
N GLU A 182 -11.27 10.54 -26.22
CA GLU A 182 -12.44 10.33 -25.38
C GLU A 182 -12.05 9.72 -24.03
N ILE A 183 -12.70 10.19 -22.95
CA ILE A 183 -12.58 9.61 -21.62
C ILE A 183 -13.55 8.44 -21.49
N ILE A 184 -13.03 7.25 -21.23
CA ILE A 184 -13.83 6.09 -20.85
C ILE A 184 -13.67 5.92 -19.35
N ALA A 185 -14.62 6.46 -18.57
CA ALA A 185 -14.60 6.38 -17.12
C ALA A 185 -15.16 5.04 -16.65
N TYR A 186 -14.34 4.23 -15.98
CA TYR A 186 -14.75 2.98 -15.37
C TYR A 186 -15.05 3.20 -13.89
N GLN A 187 -16.12 2.59 -13.41
CA GLN A 187 -16.47 2.57 -11.99
C GLN A 187 -17.11 1.23 -11.61
N TRP A 188 -17.04 0.92 -10.35
CA TRP A 188 -17.75 -0.22 -9.79
C TRP A 188 -19.27 0.06 -9.73
N PRO A 189 -20.10 -0.98 -9.71
CA PRO A 189 -21.53 -0.82 -9.49
C PRO A 189 -21.83 -0.11 -8.16
N LYS A 190 -22.99 0.55 -8.07
CA LYS A 190 -23.49 1.10 -6.81
C LYS A 190 -23.44 0.03 -5.70
N ASN A 191 -23.09 0.42 -4.49
CA ASN A 191 -22.97 -0.46 -3.31
C ASN A 191 -21.81 -1.47 -3.37
N SER A 192 -20.78 -1.21 -4.16
CA SER A 192 -19.58 -2.05 -4.21
C SER A 192 -18.60 -1.79 -3.07
N GLY A 193 -18.74 -0.70 -2.31
CA GLY A 193 -17.83 -0.31 -1.24
C GLY A 193 -16.58 0.43 -1.70
N SER A 194 -16.55 0.93 -2.93
CA SER A 194 -15.45 1.75 -3.48
C SER A 194 -16.02 2.97 -4.18
#